data_70c44ec3f84ae6572cf9191d76be4ed7
#
_entry.id   70c44ec3f84ae6572cf9191d76be4ed7
#
_cell.length_a   1.000
_cell.length_b   1.000
_cell.length_c   1.000
_cell.angle_alpha   90.00
_cell.angle_beta   90.00
_cell.angle_gamma   90.00
#
_symmetry.space_group_name_H-M   'P 1'
#
loop_
_entity.id
_entity.type
_entity.pdbx_description
1 polymer ?
#
loop_
_entity_poly.entity_id
_entity_poly.type
_entity_poly.pdbx_seq_one_letter_code
_entity_poly.pdbx_strand_id
1 'polypeptide(L)'
;MPCTAKAKVYPYLNLLSVFVELKKLDSLVKYMWRVIRPNASTIWDNIDVRERLSHYYGVTKGVKIAKFRVAKRIPVEVERGLSIEELLKIHKEKAKEFAEEYSELAYELQALVKLPLPSYSYLDLKAEIARRLLETCKICEWRCGVNRLEGTKGVCGLGAEVRVASAFLHMGEEAPLVPSGTIFFTGCNFKCVFCQNWDLSTNPLNGVAVSPQELASIAIRLYKEGARNINYVGGNPDQQLHLILASLKYMDVNVPLLWNSNMYMSLEALELLADIIDIWLPDFKYGNDECALRLSKVPKYFEIISRNHKIVYKYGDMIIRHLVLPGHVECCTKPVLRWISENCPRTLTNIMDQYRPEHLVALYAEKYHEIARRPSASELEEVYGFADKLGICWRPVS
;
A
#
# COMPACT_ATOMS: atom_id res chain seq x y z
N MET A 1 -8.12 16.17 75.96
CA MET A 1 -6.87 16.42 75.17
C MET A 1 -7.18 16.04 73.74
N PRO A 2 -7.23 16.96 72.80
CA PRO A 2 -7.51 16.63 71.35
C PRO A 2 -6.21 16.32 70.60
N CYS A 3 -6.21 15.20 69.90
CA CYS A 3 -5.17 14.81 68.95
C CYS A 3 -5.27 15.66 67.70
N THR A 4 -4.31 16.50 67.41
CA THR A 4 -4.16 17.24 66.17
C THR A 4 -3.38 16.40 65.19
N ALA A 5 -4.07 15.84 64.17
CA ALA A 5 -3.43 15.20 63.00
C ALA A 5 -2.91 16.30 62.08
N LYS A 6 -1.59 16.39 61.93
CA LYS A 6 -0.95 17.23 60.88
C LYS A 6 -1.12 16.60 59.55
N ALA A 7 -1.90 17.20 58.64
CA ALA A 7 -1.96 16.87 57.24
C ALA A 7 -0.59 17.11 56.58
N LYS A 8 0.03 16.06 56.03
CA LYS A 8 1.21 16.21 55.18
C LYS A 8 0.76 16.77 53.82
N VAL A 9 1.13 18.00 53.56
CA VAL A 9 1.01 18.63 52.23
C VAL A 9 2.07 17.97 51.35
N TYR A 10 1.64 17.16 50.36
CA TYR A 10 2.52 16.68 49.32
C TYR A 10 2.83 17.86 48.36
N PRO A 11 4.11 18.08 48.00
CA PRO A 11 4.43 19.13 47.05
C PRO A 11 3.80 18.80 45.69
N TYR A 12 3.14 19.80 45.11
CA TYR A 12 2.63 19.74 43.76
C TYR A 12 3.78 19.34 42.83
N LEU A 13 3.79 18.10 42.37
CA LEU A 13 4.60 17.67 41.21
C LEU A 13 4.27 18.62 40.09
N ASN A 14 5.29 19.29 39.58
CA ASN A 14 5.17 20.34 38.59
C ASN A 14 4.66 19.71 37.30
N LEU A 15 3.36 19.81 37.02
CA LEU A 15 2.71 19.25 35.82
C LEU A 15 3.47 19.60 34.55
N LEU A 16 4.12 20.77 34.51
CA LEU A 16 5.00 21.20 33.44
C LEU A 16 6.24 20.30 33.25
N SER A 17 6.85 19.81 34.33
CA SER A 17 8.02 18.90 34.22
C SER A 17 7.61 17.53 33.74
N VAL A 18 6.45 17.01 34.14
CA VAL A 18 5.88 15.75 33.66
C VAL A 18 5.51 15.87 32.18
N PHE A 19 4.93 16.99 31.75
CA PHE A 19 4.63 17.25 30.32
C PHE A 19 5.90 17.37 29.46
N VAL A 20 6.98 17.96 29.98
CA VAL A 20 8.26 18.06 29.26
C VAL A 20 8.94 16.69 29.18
N GLU A 21 8.89 15.87 30.23
CA GLU A 21 9.40 14.48 30.19
C GLU A 21 8.59 13.59 29.26
N LEU A 22 7.26 13.69 29.26
CA LEU A 22 6.40 12.96 28.32
C LEU A 22 6.70 13.35 26.85
N LYS A 23 6.86 14.64 26.55
CA LYS A 23 7.26 15.10 25.21
C LYS A 23 8.66 14.62 24.81
N LYS A 24 9.60 14.51 25.75
CA LYS A 24 10.94 13.93 25.52
C LYS A 24 10.84 12.41 25.27
N LEU A 25 10.00 11.70 26.02
CA LEU A 25 9.73 10.28 25.80
C LEU A 25 9.11 10.04 24.40
N ASP A 26 8.09 10.83 24.04
CA ASP A 26 7.46 10.76 22.72
C ASP A 26 8.46 11.02 21.58
N SER A 27 9.37 11.99 21.77
CA SER A 27 10.41 12.26 20.78
C SER A 27 11.43 11.12 20.69
N LEU A 28 11.80 10.48 21.79
CA LEU A 28 12.69 9.33 21.83
C LEU A 28 12.08 8.12 21.11
N VAL A 29 10.81 7.83 21.40
CA VAL A 29 10.05 6.75 20.73
C VAL A 29 9.95 7.01 19.23
N LYS A 30 9.68 8.25 18.83
CA LYS A 30 9.57 8.65 17.42
C LYS A 30 10.85 8.41 16.60
N TYR A 31 12.03 8.44 17.24
CA TYR A 31 13.33 8.24 16.57
C TYR A 31 13.99 6.89 16.85
N MET A 32 13.39 6.06 17.72
CA MET A 32 13.94 4.76 18.11
C MET A 32 14.12 3.79 16.93
N TRP A 33 13.31 3.93 15.86
CA TRP A 33 13.44 3.15 14.63
C TRP A 33 14.84 3.29 13.99
N ARG A 34 15.53 4.42 14.15
CA ARG A 34 16.89 4.62 13.61
C ARG A 34 17.92 3.68 14.22
N VAL A 35 17.68 3.26 15.46
CA VAL A 35 18.51 2.28 16.16
C VAL A 35 18.12 0.86 15.75
N ILE A 36 16.81 0.61 15.62
CA ILE A 36 16.27 -0.72 15.25
C ILE A 36 16.56 -1.02 13.76
N ARG A 37 16.48 -0.01 12.90
CA ARG A 37 16.67 -0.11 11.44
C ARG A 37 17.70 0.92 10.95
N PRO A 38 19.00 0.71 11.28
CA PRO A 38 20.05 1.67 10.90
C PRO A 38 20.18 1.82 9.37
N ASN A 39 19.96 0.75 8.61
CA ASN A 39 19.92 0.78 7.14
C ASN A 39 18.83 1.74 6.60
N ALA A 40 17.67 1.84 7.25
CA ALA A 40 16.62 2.78 6.85
C ALA A 40 17.00 4.25 7.13
N SER A 41 17.96 4.50 8.03
CA SER A 41 18.46 5.87 8.27
C SER A 41 19.40 6.35 7.17
N THR A 42 20.24 5.46 6.63
CA THR A 42 21.30 5.78 5.66
C THR A 42 20.90 5.48 4.21
N ILE A 43 19.78 4.79 3.99
CA ILE A 43 19.37 4.36 2.63
C ILE A 43 19.30 5.51 1.63
N TRP A 44 18.99 6.71 2.07
CA TRP A 44 18.87 7.89 1.25
C TRP A 44 20.24 8.52 0.86
N ASP A 45 21.35 8.01 1.39
CA ASP A 45 22.70 8.33 0.94
C ASP A 45 23.05 7.59 -0.36
N ASN A 46 22.31 6.50 -0.65
CA ASN A 46 22.41 5.77 -1.91
C ASN A 46 21.76 6.56 -3.04
N ILE A 47 22.55 6.89 -4.06
CA ILE A 47 22.10 7.70 -5.21
C ILE A 47 21.08 6.96 -6.06
N ASP A 48 21.30 5.67 -6.32
CA ASP A 48 20.36 4.85 -7.11
C ASP A 48 18.97 4.81 -6.49
N VAL A 49 18.90 4.71 -5.15
CA VAL A 49 17.61 4.73 -4.43
C VAL A 49 16.92 6.08 -4.56
N ARG A 50 17.67 7.18 -4.40
CA ARG A 50 17.11 8.54 -4.52
C ARG A 50 16.58 8.84 -5.93
N GLU A 51 17.30 8.41 -6.95
CA GLU A 51 16.90 8.64 -8.35
C GLU A 51 15.68 7.79 -8.71
N ARG A 52 15.67 6.52 -8.32
CA ARG A 52 14.58 5.58 -8.62
C ARG A 52 13.31 5.88 -7.83
N LEU A 53 13.42 6.49 -6.64
CA LEU A 53 12.31 6.88 -5.77
C LEU A 53 12.26 8.41 -5.58
N SER A 54 12.57 9.17 -6.63
CA SER A 54 12.73 10.63 -6.55
C SER A 54 11.45 11.37 -6.22
N HIS A 55 10.30 10.88 -6.70
CA HIS A 55 9.00 11.45 -6.37
C HIS A 55 8.68 11.22 -4.89
N TYR A 56 8.70 9.96 -4.45
CA TYR A 56 8.45 9.55 -3.07
C TYR A 56 9.38 10.28 -2.09
N TYR A 57 10.67 10.34 -2.39
CA TYR A 57 11.65 11.08 -1.60
C TYR A 57 11.28 12.55 -1.47
N GLY A 58 10.91 13.19 -2.58
CA GLY A 58 10.50 14.60 -2.61
C GLY A 58 9.28 14.87 -1.73
N VAL A 59 8.27 14.01 -1.77
CA VAL A 59 7.07 14.13 -0.92
C VAL A 59 7.42 13.89 0.55
N THR A 60 8.21 12.87 0.86
CA THR A 60 8.65 12.55 2.23
C THR A 60 9.46 13.70 2.85
N LYS A 61 10.21 14.45 2.05
CA LYS A 61 10.97 15.62 2.49
C LYS A 61 10.15 16.92 2.51
N GLY A 62 8.89 16.87 2.08
CA GLY A 62 8.03 18.06 1.98
C GLY A 62 8.43 19.02 0.85
N VAL A 63 9.32 18.59 -0.07
CA VAL A 63 9.73 19.34 -1.26
C VAL A 63 8.70 19.20 -2.37
N LYS A 64 8.05 18.02 -2.46
CA LYS A 64 6.95 17.75 -3.38
C LYS A 64 5.63 17.59 -2.65
N ILE A 65 4.56 17.77 -3.38
CA ILE A 65 3.19 17.57 -2.91
C ILE A 65 2.73 16.16 -3.24
N ALA A 66 2.08 15.48 -2.29
CA ALA A 66 1.44 14.20 -2.53
C ALA A 66 0.29 14.37 -3.54
N LYS A 67 0.19 13.46 -4.49
CA LYS A 67 -0.73 13.54 -5.64
C LYS A 67 -2.19 13.74 -5.24
N PHE A 68 -2.67 13.02 -4.23
CA PHE A 68 -4.07 13.13 -3.79
C PHE A 68 -4.45 14.55 -3.35
N ARG A 69 -3.49 15.36 -2.88
CA ARG A 69 -3.72 16.74 -2.43
C ARG A 69 -4.03 17.68 -3.59
N VAL A 70 -3.45 17.43 -4.76
CA VAL A 70 -3.79 18.16 -6.00
C VAL A 70 -5.13 17.67 -6.53
N ALA A 71 -5.33 16.34 -6.63
CA ALA A 71 -6.57 15.75 -7.12
C ALA A 71 -7.83 16.24 -6.37
N LYS A 72 -7.74 16.48 -5.06
CA LYS A 72 -8.88 16.98 -4.27
C LYS A 72 -9.16 18.47 -4.49
N ARG A 73 -8.37 19.20 -5.31
CA ARG A 73 -8.56 20.62 -5.63
C ARG A 73 -8.98 20.88 -7.06
N ILE A 74 -8.90 19.89 -7.92
CA ILE A 74 -9.39 20.00 -9.29
C ILE A 74 -10.91 19.92 -9.28
N PRO A 75 -11.63 20.96 -9.69
CA PRO A 75 -13.09 20.96 -9.70
C PRO A 75 -13.61 20.05 -10.81
N VAL A 76 -14.73 19.39 -10.52
CA VAL A 76 -15.43 18.58 -11.51
C VAL A 76 -16.90 18.98 -11.51
N GLU A 77 -17.43 19.28 -12.68
CA GLU A 77 -18.84 19.49 -12.89
C GLU A 77 -19.46 18.18 -13.38
N VAL A 78 -20.43 17.67 -12.64
CA VAL A 78 -21.18 16.46 -12.99
C VAL A 78 -22.67 16.73 -12.87
N GLU A 79 -23.42 16.29 -13.86
CA GLU A 79 -24.87 16.25 -13.79
C GLU A 79 -25.34 15.07 -12.95
N ARG A 80 -26.53 15.18 -12.38
CA ARG A 80 -27.12 14.05 -11.63
C ARG A 80 -27.59 12.97 -12.60
N GLY A 81 -27.36 11.71 -12.21
CA GLY A 81 -27.91 10.56 -12.94
C GLY A 81 -27.03 10.05 -14.10
N LEU A 82 -25.79 10.53 -14.24
CA LEU A 82 -24.84 9.99 -15.23
C LEU A 82 -24.59 8.50 -15.01
N SER A 83 -24.44 7.76 -16.09
CA SER A 83 -24.00 6.36 -16.10
C SER A 83 -22.55 6.22 -15.67
N ILE A 84 -22.12 5.01 -15.33
CA ILE A 84 -20.72 4.74 -14.98
C ILE A 84 -19.78 4.99 -16.18
N GLU A 85 -20.22 4.71 -17.37
CA GLU A 85 -19.48 4.94 -18.63
C GLU A 85 -19.24 6.44 -18.84
N GLU A 86 -20.24 7.27 -18.58
CA GLU A 86 -20.11 8.74 -18.67
C GLU A 86 -19.16 9.26 -17.60
N LEU A 87 -19.25 8.79 -16.37
CA LEU A 87 -18.32 9.16 -15.29
C LEU A 87 -16.87 8.74 -15.62
N LEU A 88 -16.67 7.56 -16.19
CA LEU A 88 -15.34 7.09 -16.63
C LEU A 88 -14.78 7.95 -17.77
N LYS A 89 -15.63 8.48 -18.67
CA LYS A 89 -15.21 9.42 -19.71
C LYS A 89 -14.75 10.75 -19.09
N ILE A 90 -15.54 11.33 -18.20
CA ILE A 90 -15.15 12.55 -17.46
C ILE A 90 -13.84 12.32 -16.67
N HIS A 91 -13.71 11.15 -16.05
CA HIS A 91 -12.50 10.77 -15.33
C HIS A 91 -11.25 10.80 -16.24
N LYS A 92 -11.33 10.27 -17.46
CA LYS A 92 -10.22 10.27 -18.43
C LYS A 92 -9.82 11.69 -18.89
N GLU A 93 -10.79 12.58 -19.03
CA GLU A 93 -10.55 13.99 -19.34
C GLU A 93 -9.84 14.69 -18.16
N LYS A 94 -10.34 14.48 -16.95
CA LYS A 94 -9.76 15.04 -15.71
C LYS A 94 -8.39 14.46 -15.37
N ALA A 95 -8.07 13.24 -15.78
CA ALA A 95 -6.73 12.67 -15.63
C ALA A 95 -5.67 13.45 -16.44
N LYS A 96 -6.02 13.99 -17.60
CA LYS A 96 -5.14 14.86 -18.39
C LYS A 96 -4.94 16.20 -17.71
N GLU A 97 -6.04 16.84 -17.29
CA GLU A 97 -5.99 18.10 -16.54
C GLU A 97 -5.16 17.94 -15.24
N PHE A 98 -5.34 16.84 -14.52
CA PHE A 98 -4.52 16.50 -13.35
C PHE A 98 -3.02 16.46 -13.69
N ALA A 99 -2.63 15.86 -14.81
CA ALA A 99 -1.22 15.75 -15.18
C ALA A 99 -0.59 17.13 -15.43
N GLU A 100 -1.32 18.06 -16.07
CA GLU A 100 -0.92 19.44 -16.30
C GLU A 100 -0.81 20.19 -14.97
N GLU A 101 -1.89 20.25 -14.19
CA GLU A 101 -1.95 20.90 -12.88
C GLU A 101 -0.89 20.37 -11.92
N TYR A 102 -0.68 19.03 -11.91
CA TYR A 102 0.34 18.42 -11.04
C TYR A 102 1.75 18.84 -11.45
N SER A 103 2.05 18.98 -12.75
CA SER A 103 3.36 19.42 -13.21
C SER A 103 3.70 20.84 -12.74
N GLU A 104 2.72 21.71 -12.65
CA GLU A 104 2.85 23.10 -12.20
C GLU A 104 2.92 23.21 -10.67
N LEU A 105 2.04 22.47 -9.96
CA LEU A 105 1.85 22.62 -8.53
C LEU A 105 2.71 21.68 -7.67
N ALA A 106 3.39 20.69 -8.26
CA ALA A 106 4.07 19.63 -7.52
C ALA A 106 5.07 20.13 -6.46
N TYR A 107 5.60 21.33 -6.61
CA TYR A 107 6.56 21.97 -5.72
C TYR A 107 6.00 23.18 -4.96
N GLU A 108 4.75 23.57 -5.23
CA GLU A 108 4.14 24.83 -4.81
C GLU A 108 3.14 24.63 -3.65
N LEU A 109 3.60 24.01 -2.54
CA LEU A 109 2.72 23.70 -1.41
C LEU A 109 1.95 24.90 -0.87
N GLN A 110 2.59 26.10 -0.83
CA GLN A 110 1.94 27.33 -0.35
C GLN A 110 0.87 27.83 -1.32
N ALA A 111 1.09 27.67 -2.62
CA ALA A 111 0.09 28.00 -3.65
C ALA A 111 -1.09 27.02 -3.55
N LEU A 112 -0.81 25.73 -3.45
CA LEU A 112 -1.85 24.69 -3.33
C LEU A 112 -2.78 24.94 -2.14
N VAL A 113 -2.24 25.29 -0.96
CA VAL A 113 -3.04 25.51 0.25
C VAL A 113 -3.99 26.70 0.11
N LYS A 114 -3.65 27.70 -0.72
CA LYS A 114 -4.50 28.86 -1.00
C LYS A 114 -5.64 28.55 -1.97
N LEU A 115 -5.54 27.50 -2.78
CA LEU A 115 -6.63 27.11 -3.67
C LEU A 115 -7.83 26.62 -2.86
N PRO A 116 -9.04 27.09 -3.18
CA PRO A 116 -10.25 26.64 -2.49
C PRO A 116 -10.49 25.14 -2.74
N LEU A 117 -11.12 24.48 -1.80
CA LEU A 117 -11.64 23.14 -2.02
C LEU A 117 -12.96 23.25 -2.78
N PRO A 118 -13.09 22.63 -3.95
CA PRO A 118 -14.35 22.62 -4.68
C PRO A 118 -15.41 21.81 -3.94
N SER A 119 -16.69 22.07 -4.21
CA SER A 119 -17.80 21.29 -3.67
C SER A 119 -17.76 19.82 -4.11
N TYR A 120 -17.29 19.58 -5.34
CA TYR A 120 -17.05 18.26 -5.91
C TYR A 120 -15.74 18.27 -6.70
N SER A 121 -14.81 17.43 -6.31
CA SER A 121 -13.46 17.38 -6.84
C SER A 121 -13.21 16.15 -7.71
N TYR A 122 -12.08 16.13 -8.41
CA TYR A 122 -11.63 14.94 -9.14
C TYR A 122 -11.44 13.71 -8.20
N LEU A 123 -11.07 13.94 -6.95
CA LEU A 123 -11.00 12.88 -5.95
C LEU A 123 -12.41 12.36 -5.59
N ASP A 124 -13.42 13.24 -5.48
CA ASP A 124 -14.81 12.84 -5.24
C ASP A 124 -15.35 11.99 -6.41
N LEU A 125 -15.04 12.37 -7.65
CA LEU A 125 -15.39 11.60 -8.85
C LEU A 125 -14.79 10.19 -8.81
N LYS A 126 -13.50 10.06 -8.45
CA LYS A 126 -12.84 8.75 -8.30
C LYS A 126 -13.52 7.88 -7.25
N ALA A 127 -13.86 8.45 -6.10
CA ALA A 127 -14.55 7.74 -5.02
C ALA A 127 -15.96 7.28 -5.44
N GLU A 128 -16.68 8.11 -6.17
CA GLU A 128 -18.01 7.77 -6.72
C GLU A 128 -17.93 6.64 -7.74
N ILE A 129 -16.98 6.70 -8.70
CA ILE A 129 -16.78 5.62 -9.68
C ILE A 129 -16.42 4.32 -8.96
N ALA A 130 -15.49 4.37 -7.99
CA ALA A 130 -15.10 3.19 -7.23
C ALA A 130 -16.28 2.57 -6.47
N ARG A 131 -17.17 3.39 -5.91
CA ARG A 131 -18.41 2.93 -5.26
C ARG A 131 -19.36 2.26 -6.24
N ARG A 132 -19.59 2.87 -7.42
CA ARG A 132 -20.47 2.30 -8.45
C ARG A 132 -19.91 1.01 -9.06
N LEU A 133 -18.60 0.85 -9.14
CA LEU A 133 -17.99 -0.43 -9.55
C LEU A 133 -18.37 -1.59 -8.62
N LEU A 134 -18.93 -1.34 -7.43
CA LEU A 134 -19.43 -2.37 -6.52
C LEU A 134 -20.85 -2.84 -6.84
N GLU A 135 -21.66 -2.07 -7.59
CA GLU A 135 -23.03 -2.45 -7.97
C GLU A 135 -23.04 -3.70 -8.86
N THR A 136 -22.05 -3.79 -9.73
CA THR A 136 -21.72 -5.00 -10.51
C THR A 136 -20.22 -5.18 -10.40
N CYS A 137 -19.76 -5.81 -9.33
CA CYS A 137 -18.36 -5.75 -8.89
C CYS A 137 -17.36 -6.10 -9.96
N LYS A 138 -16.56 -5.08 -10.35
CA LYS A 138 -15.48 -5.15 -11.34
C LYS A 138 -14.16 -4.56 -10.81
N ILE A 139 -13.96 -4.53 -9.49
CA ILE A 139 -12.74 -3.95 -8.87
C ILE A 139 -11.48 -4.75 -9.23
N CYS A 140 -11.59 -6.05 -9.42
CA CYS A 140 -10.46 -6.90 -9.78
C CYS A 140 -10.83 -7.82 -10.95
N GLU A 141 -9.85 -8.49 -11.51
CA GLU A 141 -10.03 -9.32 -12.72
C GLU A 141 -10.79 -10.64 -12.48
N TRP A 142 -11.23 -10.89 -11.26
CA TRP A 142 -12.27 -11.87 -11.04
C TRP A 142 -13.61 -11.46 -11.65
N ARG A 143 -13.88 -10.16 -11.77
CA ARG A 143 -15.10 -9.60 -12.37
C ARG A 143 -16.34 -10.39 -11.96
N CYS A 144 -16.46 -10.65 -10.65
CA CYS A 144 -17.49 -11.57 -10.12
C CYS A 144 -18.94 -11.05 -10.28
N GLY A 145 -19.13 -9.78 -10.64
CA GLY A 145 -20.44 -9.21 -11.01
C GLY A 145 -21.46 -9.11 -9.87
N VAL A 146 -21.12 -9.46 -8.65
CA VAL A 146 -22.03 -9.37 -7.50
C VAL A 146 -22.28 -7.92 -7.09
N ASN A 147 -23.47 -7.64 -6.55
CA ASN A 147 -23.76 -6.33 -5.95
C ASN A 147 -23.27 -6.29 -4.50
N ARG A 148 -22.09 -5.72 -4.31
CA ARG A 148 -21.47 -5.60 -2.98
C ARG A 148 -22.15 -4.54 -2.12
N LEU A 149 -22.84 -3.54 -2.71
CA LEU A 149 -23.57 -2.52 -1.97
C LEU A 149 -24.81 -3.10 -1.26
N GLU A 150 -25.40 -4.17 -1.82
CA GLU A 150 -26.50 -4.92 -1.21
C GLU A 150 -26.01 -6.03 -0.27
N GLY A 151 -24.72 -6.06 0.06
CA GLY A 151 -24.14 -7.02 1.00
C GLY A 151 -23.74 -8.37 0.38
N THR A 152 -23.96 -8.58 -0.94
CA THR A 152 -23.50 -9.80 -1.61
C THR A 152 -21.98 -9.85 -1.65
N LYS A 153 -21.41 -10.98 -1.26
CA LYS A 153 -19.95 -11.14 -1.16
C LYS A 153 -19.36 -11.66 -2.46
N GLY A 154 -18.27 -11.01 -2.91
CA GLY A 154 -17.47 -11.49 -4.05
C GLY A 154 -16.51 -12.62 -3.67
N VAL A 155 -15.65 -13.02 -4.61
CA VAL A 155 -14.57 -14.01 -4.42
C VAL A 155 -13.64 -13.64 -3.24
N CYS A 156 -13.45 -12.35 -3.01
CA CYS A 156 -12.68 -11.81 -1.88
C CYS A 156 -13.35 -12.02 -0.50
N GLY A 157 -14.60 -12.45 -0.45
CA GLY A 157 -15.40 -12.62 0.76
C GLY A 157 -15.99 -11.33 1.33
N LEU A 158 -15.91 -10.20 0.60
CA LEU A 158 -16.26 -8.86 1.07
C LEU A 158 -17.57 -8.35 0.41
N GLY A 159 -18.41 -7.71 1.24
CA GLY A 159 -19.43 -6.74 0.81
C GLY A 159 -18.81 -5.34 0.66
N ALA A 160 -19.63 -4.28 0.85
CA ALA A 160 -19.16 -2.90 0.79
C ALA A 160 -18.54 -2.40 2.12
N GLU A 161 -18.81 -3.04 3.24
CA GLU A 161 -18.21 -2.68 4.52
C GLU A 161 -16.72 -2.92 4.51
N VAL A 162 -15.95 -1.92 4.96
CA VAL A 162 -14.48 -1.98 5.04
C VAL A 162 -14.06 -2.13 6.49
N ARG A 163 -13.16 -3.09 6.76
CA ARG A 163 -12.65 -3.37 8.08
C ARG A 163 -11.14 -3.21 8.13
N VAL A 164 -10.66 -2.53 9.17
CA VAL A 164 -9.24 -2.41 9.53
C VAL A 164 -8.95 -3.40 10.64
N ALA A 165 -8.05 -4.35 10.37
CA ALA A 165 -7.61 -5.34 11.34
C ALA A 165 -6.57 -4.77 12.30
N SER A 166 -5.63 -3.97 11.78
CA SER A 166 -4.63 -3.28 12.58
C SER A 166 -4.07 -2.07 11.84
N ALA A 167 -3.50 -1.11 12.59
CA ALA A 167 -2.82 0.04 12.02
C ALA A 167 -1.72 0.52 12.98
N PHE A 168 -0.46 0.50 12.50
CA PHE A 168 0.72 0.83 13.30
C PHE A 168 1.92 1.25 12.43
N LEU A 169 2.99 1.77 13.08
CA LEU A 169 4.25 2.04 12.42
C LEU A 169 5.02 0.73 12.18
N HIS A 170 5.01 0.25 10.95
CA HIS A 170 5.68 -1.00 10.56
C HIS A 170 7.16 -0.76 10.27
N MET A 171 8.03 -1.55 10.93
CA MET A 171 9.48 -1.46 10.80
C MET A 171 10.08 -2.53 9.90
N GLY A 172 9.26 -3.50 9.48
CA GLY A 172 9.67 -4.63 8.64
C GLY A 172 9.60 -4.39 7.14
N GLU A 173 9.22 -3.17 6.70
CA GLU A 173 9.18 -2.83 5.28
C GLU A 173 10.58 -2.59 4.71
N GLU A 174 10.67 -2.42 3.40
CA GLU A 174 11.89 -2.01 2.70
C GLU A 174 12.48 -0.73 3.30
N ALA A 175 13.80 -0.67 3.40
CA ALA A 175 14.51 0.41 4.09
C ALA A 175 14.06 1.84 3.71
N PRO A 176 13.76 2.18 2.43
CA PRO A 176 13.24 3.51 2.08
C PRO A 176 11.88 3.84 2.69
N LEU A 177 11.07 2.82 3.00
CA LEU A 177 9.69 2.99 3.47
C LEU A 177 9.57 3.16 4.98
N VAL A 178 10.60 2.75 5.74
CA VAL A 178 10.57 2.72 7.22
C VAL A 178 10.81 4.10 7.84
N PRO A 179 10.01 4.48 8.86
CA PRO A 179 8.82 3.80 9.40
C PRO A 179 7.61 3.96 8.49
N SER A 180 6.91 2.87 8.20
CA SER A 180 5.73 2.85 7.34
C SER A 180 4.45 2.89 8.16
N GLY A 181 3.57 3.85 7.91
CA GLY A 181 2.25 3.94 8.54
C GLY A 181 1.31 2.93 7.90
N THR A 182 1.35 1.70 8.36
CA THR A 182 0.72 0.56 7.71
C THR A 182 -0.68 0.32 8.24
N ILE A 183 -1.66 0.21 7.33
CA ILE A 183 -3.07 -0.06 7.62
C ILE A 183 -3.44 -1.40 6.98
N PHE A 184 -3.73 -2.39 7.80
CA PHE A 184 -4.08 -3.75 7.37
C PHE A 184 -5.59 -3.91 7.21
N PHE A 185 -6.02 -4.19 5.98
CA PHE A 185 -7.43 -4.52 5.67
C PHE A 185 -7.68 -6.02 5.67
N THR A 186 -8.95 -6.40 5.77
CA THR A 186 -9.40 -7.79 5.73
C THR A 186 -9.86 -8.22 4.35
N GLY A 187 -9.88 -9.53 4.09
CA GLY A 187 -10.29 -10.12 2.82
C GLY A 187 -9.23 -10.02 1.72
N CYS A 188 -9.22 -10.98 0.81
CA CYS A 188 -8.29 -11.02 -0.31
C CYS A 188 -8.92 -11.75 -1.50
N ASN A 189 -8.63 -11.30 -2.70
CA ASN A 189 -9.03 -11.96 -3.94
C ASN A 189 -8.13 -13.16 -4.31
N PHE A 190 -6.99 -13.35 -3.62
CA PHE A 190 -6.14 -14.54 -3.72
C PHE A 190 -6.45 -15.53 -2.59
N LYS A 191 -6.11 -16.80 -2.84
CA LYS A 191 -6.22 -17.89 -1.86
C LYS A 191 -4.86 -18.59 -1.74
N CYS A 192 -3.81 -17.80 -1.44
CA CYS A 192 -2.44 -18.29 -1.33
C CYS A 192 -2.33 -19.35 -0.23
N VAL A 193 -1.87 -20.55 -0.59
CA VAL A 193 -1.72 -21.68 0.36
C VAL A 193 -0.65 -21.43 1.42
N PHE A 194 0.26 -20.47 1.19
CA PHE A 194 1.35 -20.06 2.08
C PHE A 194 1.16 -18.65 2.65
N CYS A 195 -0.06 -18.13 2.69
CA CYS A 195 -0.31 -16.75 3.11
C CYS A 195 0.15 -16.52 4.55
N GLN A 196 1.05 -15.54 4.76
CA GLN A 196 1.52 -15.16 6.10
C GLN A 196 0.48 -14.31 6.86
N ASN A 197 -0.43 -13.65 6.11
CA ASN A 197 -1.55 -12.88 6.66
C ASN A 197 -2.88 -13.64 6.48
N TRP A 198 -2.85 -14.97 6.65
CA TRP A 198 -4.03 -15.80 6.37
C TRP A 198 -5.21 -15.48 7.30
N ASP A 199 -4.96 -15.08 8.53
CA ASP A 199 -5.95 -14.65 9.50
C ASP A 199 -6.76 -13.44 9.05
N LEU A 200 -6.13 -12.52 8.28
CA LEU A 200 -6.79 -11.35 7.69
C LEU A 200 -7.41 -11.68 6.33
N SER A 201 -6.67 -12.41 5.49
CA SER A 201 -7.07 -12.67 4.11
C SER A 201 -8.22 -13.65 3.98
N THR A 202 -8.37 -14.58 4.93
CA THR A 202 -9.41 -15.61 4.93
C THR A 202 -10.59 -15.29 5.84
N ASN A 203 -10.42 -14.37 6.80
CA ASN A 203 -11.48 -13.91 7.70
C ASN A 203 -11.87 -12.44 7.42
N PRO A 204 -12.84 -12.19 6.54
CA PRO A 204 -13.29 -10.84 6.21
C PRO A 204 -13.87 -10.04 7.39
N LEU A 205 -14.29 -10.71 8.46
CA LEU A 205 -14.85 -10.08 9.66
C LEU A 205 -13.80 -9.74 10.73
N ASN A 206 -12.54 -10.11 10.53
CA ASN A 206 -11.45 -9.73 11.43
C ASN A 206 -11.26 -8.20 11.40
N GLY A 207 -11.15 -7.57 12.58
CA GLY A 207 -10.97 -6.13 12.69
C GLY A 207 -12.27 -5.32 12.87
N VAL A 208 -12.14 -4.00 12.83
CA VAL A 208 -13.21 -3.03 13.11
C VAL A 208 -13.67 -2.38 11.81
N ALA A 209 -15.00 -2.30 11.63
CA ALA A 209 -15.58 -1.53 10.54
C ALA A 209 -15.26 -0.04 10.69
N VAL A 210 -14.90 0.61 9.59
CA VAL A 210 -14.50 2.02 9.59
C VAL A 210 -15.27 2.81 8.53
N SER A 211 -15.58 4.05 8.88
CA SER A 211 -16.04 5.08 7.93
C SER A 211 -14.86 5.75 7.21
N PRO A 212 -15.10 6.51 6.14
CA PRO A 212 -14.04 7.29 5.49
C PRO A 212 -13.32 8.26 6.43
N GLN A 213 -14.06 8.90 7.36
CA GLN A 213 -13.50 9.84 8.34
C GLN A 213 -12.60 9.13 9.36
N GLU A 214 -13.02 7.95 9.83
CA GLU A 214 -12.21 7.15 10.77
C GLU A 214 -10.93 6.63 10.09
N LEU A 215 -11.01 6.17 8.84
CA LEU A 215 -9.83 5.75 8.09
C LEU A 215 -8.85 6.91 7.89
N ALA A 216 -9.35 8.10 7.54
CA ALA A 216 -8.52 9.30 7.44
C ALA A 216 -7.87 9.66 8.78
N SER A 217 -8.62 9.56 9.89
CA SER A 217 -8.11 9.82 11.24
C SER A 217 -6.99 8.85 11.63
N ILE A 218 -7.12 7.56 11.27
CA ILE A 218 -6.05 6.56 11.45
C ILE A 218 -4.80 6.96 10.67
N ALA A 219 -4.94 7.33 9.40
CA ALA A 219 -3.82 7.73 8.56
C ALA A 219 -3.12 8.99 9.08
N ILE A 220 -3.88 10.01 9.49
CA ILE A 220 -3.35 11.24 10.07
C ILE A 220 -2.62 10.96 11.39
N ARG A 221 -3.14 10.07 12.24
CA ARG A 221 -2.48 9.65 13.49
C ARG A 221 -1.14 9.00 13.19
N LEU A 222 -1.07 8.03 12.28
CA LEU A 222 0.18 7.38 11.89
C LEU A 222 1.21 8.38 11.36
N TYR A 223 0.79 9.34 10.53
CA TYR A 223 1.67 10.41 10.07
C TYR A 223 2.22 11.26 11.24
N LYS A 224 1.37 11.65 12.18
CA LYS A 224 1.80 12.41 13.39
C LYS A 224 2.76 11.61 14.26
N GLU A 225 2.61 10.29 14.34
CA GLU A 225 3.51 9.37 15.03
C GLU A 225 4.87 9.22 14.31
N GLY A 226 5.00 9.70 13.08
CA GLY A 226 6.26 9.76 12.33
C GLY A 226 6.36 8.82 11.14
N ALA A 227 5.23 8.32 10.64
CA ALA A 227 5.21 7.56 9.40
C ALA A 227 5.75 8.37 8.21
N ARG A 228 6.59 7.76 7.37
CA ARG A 228 7.08 8.34 6.12
C ARG A 228 6.08 8.26 4.98
N ASN A 229 5.15 7.32 5.06
CA ASN A 229 4.10 7.05 4.09
C ASN A 229 2.87 6.49 4.79
N ILE A 230 1.73 6.50 4.09
CA ILE A 230 0.56 5.71 4.49
C ILE A 230 0.46 4.51 3.55
N ASN A 231 0.67 3.33 4.13
CA ASN A 231 0.74 2.04 3.44
C ASN A 231 -0.60 1.31 3.56
N TYR A 232 -1.34 1.26 2.48
CA TYR A 232 -2.57 0.48 2.37
C TYR A 232 -2.23 -0.95 1.97
N VAL A 233 -2.52 -1.92 2.87
CA VAL A 233 -2.12 -3.33 2.73
C VAL A 233 -3.16 -4.25 3.43
N GLY A 234 -2.80 -5.44 3.77
CA GLY A 234 -3.57 -6.37 4.60
C GLY A 234 -3.79 -7.70 3.95
N GLY A 235 -5.04 -8.15 3.85
CA GLY A 235 -5.43 -9.21 2.93
C GLY A 235 -5.13 -8.75 1.51
N ASN A 236 -5.82 -7.68 1.09
CA ASN A 236 -5.43 -6.91 -0.10
C ASN A 236 -6.21 -5.57 -0.13
N PRO A 237 -5.60 -4.42 -0.44
CA PRO A 237 -6.27 -3.12 -0.38
C PRO A 237 -7.21 -2.87 -1.55
N ASP A 238 -7.02 -3.53 -2.70
CA ASP A 238 -7.76 -3.27 -3.93
C ASP A 238 -9.28 -3.33 -3.72
N GLN A 239 -9.73 -4.29 -2.90
CA GLN A 239 -11.16 -4.51 -2.65
C GLN A 239 -11.78 -3.43 -1.76
N GLN A 240 -10.95 -2.58 -1.14
CA GLN A 240 -11.33 -1.49 -0.25
C GLN A 240 -11.26 -0.11 -0.93
N LEU A 241 -10.94 -0.08 -2.23
CA LEU A 241 -10.66 1.10 -3.05
C LEU A 241 -11.67 2.24 -2.84
N HIS A 242 -12.97 1.92 -2.84
CA HIS A 242 -14.06 2.89 -2.73
C HIS A 242 -13.99 3.71 -1.43
N LEU A 243 -13.71 3.07 -0.30
CA LEU A 243 -13.62 3.75 0.99
C LEU A 243 -12.27 4.44 1.16
N ILE A 244 -11.19 3.84 0.66
CA ILE A 244 -9.86 4.46 0.70
C ILE A 244 -9.90 5.80 -0.06
N LEU A 245 -10.39 5.84 -1.29
CA LEU A 245 -10.53 7.08 -2.06
C LEU A 245 -11.43 8.10 -1.36
N ALA A 246 -12.57 7.68 -0.81
CA ALA A 246 -13.46 8.57 -0.07
C ALA A 246 -12.80 9.13 1.20
N SER A 247 -11.89 8.39 1.84
CA SER A 247 -11.19 8.85 3.05
C SER A 247 -10.20 9.97 2.78
N LEU A 248 -9.60 10.02 1.59
CA LEU A 248 -8.57 11.02 1.23
C LEU A 248 -9.11 12.46 1.25
N LYS A 249 -10.42 12.63 1.07
CA LYS A 249 -11.09 13.93 1.20
C LYS A 249 -10.86 14.57 2.57
N TYR A 250 -10.78 13.76 3.61
CA TYR A 250 -10.62 14.17 5.02
C TYR A 250 -9.15 14.28 5.47
N MET A 251 -8.20 14.01 4.57
CA MET A 251 -6.76 14.09 4.87
C MET A 251 -6.18 15.43 4.41
N ASP A 252 -5.62 16.21 5.36
CA ASP A 252 -4.95 17.50 5.07
C ASP A 252 -3.43 17.49 5.32
N VAL A 253 -2.86 16.32 5.46
CA VAL A 253 -1.41 16.14 5.64
C VAL A 253 -0.72 15.88 4.31
N ASN A 254 0.52 16.36 4.16
CA ASN A 254 1.35 16.05 2.99
C ASN A 254 2.16 14.80 3.26
N VAL A 255 1.62 13.65 2.92
CA VAL A 255 2.23 12.34 3.16
C VAL A 255 2.08 11.46 1.91
N PRO A 256 3.13 10.75 1.47
CA PRO A 256 3.02 9.86 0.33
C PRO A 256 2.04 8.72 0.60
N LEU A 257 1.21 8.40 -0.39
CA LEU A 257 0.36 7.21 -0.36
C LEU A 257 1.10 6.04 -1.02
N LEU A 258 1.16 4.93 -0.30
CA LEU A 258 1.78 3.68 -0.74
C LEU A 258 0.70 2.62 -0.95
N TRP A 259 0.74 1.98 -2.14
CA TRP A 259 -0.18 0.91 -2.49
C TRP A 259 0.53 -0.44 -2.51
N ASN A 260 0.28 -1.26 -1.50
CA ASN A 260 0.91 -2.56 -1.28
C ASN A 260 -0.08 -3.66 -1.64
N SER A 261 -0.03 -4.14 -2.87
CA SER A 261 -1.06 -4.95 -3.49
C SER A 261 -0.52 -6.15 -4.26
N ASN A 262 -1.33 -7.20 -4.37
CA ASN A 262 -1.10 -8.32 -5.28
C ASN A 262 -1.35 -7.97 -6.76
N MET A 263 -1.80 -6.76 -7.06
CA MET A 263 -1.99 -6.20 -8.40
C MET A 263 -2.98 -6.92 -9.33
N TYR A 264 -3.83 -7.80 -8.82
CA TYR A 264 -4.85 -8.44 -9.64
C TYR A 264 -6.10 -7.55 -9.79
N MET A 265 -5.84 -6.27 -10.09
CA MET A 265 -6.84 -5.23 -10.26
C MET A 265 -7.36 -5.21 -11.70
N SER A 266 -8.62 -4.77 -11.86
CA SER A 266 -9.14 -4.39 -13.18
C SER A 266 -8.48 -3.10 -13.68
N LEU A 267 -8.56 -2.84 -14.99
CA LEU A 267 -8.04 -1.59 -15.56
C LEU A 267 -8.79 -0.38 -15.01
N GLU A 268 -10.11 -0.49 -14.85
CA GLU A 268 -10.96 0.57 -14.31
C GLU A 268 -10.52 0.97 -12.90
N ALA A 269 -10.27 -0.01 -12.02
CA ALA A 269 -9.80 0.25 -10.66
C ALA A 269 -8.35 0.81 -10.63
N LEU A 270 -7.49 0.32 -11.52
CA LEU A 270 -6.11 0.77 -11.63
C LEU A 270 -6.02 2.24 -12.07
N GLU A 271 -6.81 2.64 -13.07
CA GLU A 271 -6.89 4.02 -13.56
C GLU A 271 -7.32 5.00 -12.48
N LEU A 272 -8.18 4.59 -11.54
CA LEU A 272 -8.60 5.43 -10.41
C LEU A 272 -7.44 5.72 -9.43
N LEU A 273 -6.44 4.87 -9.36
CA LEU A 273 -5.30 5.00 -8.45
C LEU A 273 -4.06 5.64 -9.10
N ALA A 274 -3.92 5.54 -10.41
CA ALA A 274 -2.68 5.86 -11.14
C ALA A 274 -2.13 7.25 -10.83
N ASP A 275 -2.99 8.26 -10.71
CA ASP A 275 -2.66 9.65 -10.41
C ASP A 275 -2.93 10.05 -8.94
N ILE A 276 -3.13 9.09 -8.05
CA ILE A 276 -3.31 9.28 -6.61
C ILE A 276 -2.16 8.70 -5.81
N ILE A 277 -1.63 7.55 -6.25
CA ILE A 277 -0.58 6.82 -5.54
C ILE A 277 0.79 7.41 -5.86
N ASP A 278 1.57 7.69 -4.81
CA ASP A 278 2.91 8.26 -4.93
C ASP A 278 3.97 7.19 -5.10
N ILE A 279 3.79 6.03 -4.46
CA ILE A 279 4.70 4.88 -4.54
C ILE A 279 3.92 3.56 -4.55
N TRP A 280 4.32 2.68 -5.45
CA TRP A 280 3.75 1.35 -5.62
C TRP A 280 4.65 0.29 -5.01
N LEU A 281 4.06 -0.66 -4.29
CA LEU A 281 4.73 -1.82 -3.69
C LEU A 281 4.03 -3.10 -4.15
N PRO A 282 4.10 -3.41 -5.46
CA PRO A 282 3.37 -4.51 -6.05
C PRO A 282 4.08 -5.85 -5.86
N ASP A 283 3.29 -6.89 -5.63
CA ASP A 283 3.78 -8.26 -5.62
C ASP A 283 3.81 -8.87 -7.02
N PHE A 284 4.94 -9.45 -7.42
CA PHE A 284 5.05 -10.29 -8.60
C PHE A 284 5.54 -11.69 -8.20
N LYS A 285 4.60 -12.58 -7.84
CA LYS A 285 4.89 -13.84 -7.15
C LYS A 285 5.26 -15.00 -8.08
N TYR A 286 4.65 -15.08 -9.28
CA TYR A 286 4.75 -16.25 -10.16
C TYR A 286 5.17 -15.87 -11.57
N GLY A 287 5.99 -16.71 -12.19
CA GLY A 287 6.43 -16.57 -13.57
C GLY A 287 5.49 -17.22 -14.60
N ASN A 288 4.41 -17.88 -14.14
CA ASN A 288 3.44 -18.56 -15.00
C ASN A 288 2.09 -18.75 -14.30
N ASP A 289 1.07 -19.07 -15.10
CA ASP A 289 -0.31 -19.22 -14.64
C ASP A 289 -0.55 -20.54 -13.90
N GLU A 290 0.19 -21.61 -14.21
CA GLU A 290 0.04 -22.91 -13.58
C GLU A 290 0.38 -22.83 -12.09
N CYS A 291 1.54 -22.25 -11.74
CA CYS A 291 1.93 -22.02 -10.35
C CYS A 291 0.94 -21.10 -9.63
N ALA A 292 0.47 -20.04 -10.27
CA ALA A 292 -0.49 -19.11 -9.70
C ALA A 292 -1.84 -19.77 -9.42
N LEU A 293 -2.34 -20.58 -10.35
CA LEU A 293 -3.59 -21.32 -10.18
C LEU A 293 -3.46 -22.36 -9.06
N ARG A 294 -2.35 -23.10 -9.04
CA ARG A 294 -2.10 -24.13 -8.03
C ARG A 294 -1.94 -23.57 -6.64
N LEU A 295 -1.11 -22.53 -6.48
CA LEU A 295 -0.69 -22.02 -5.17
C LEU A 295 -1.53 -20.84 -4.64
N SER A 296 -2.24 -20.11 -5.51
CA SER A 296 -3.06 -18.94 -5.11
C SER A 296 -4.48 -18.97 -5.68
N LYS A 297 -4.85 -19.98 -6.47
CA LYS A 297 -6.15 -20.13 -7.13
C LYS A 297 -6.49 -18.99 -8.11
N VAL A 298 -5.51 -18.39 -8.75
CA VAL A 298 -5.68 -17.21 -9.61
C VAL A 298 -5.44 -17.58 -11.06
N PRO A 299 -6.44 -17.42 -11.94
CA PRO A 299 -6.28 -17.64 -13.38
C PRO A 299 -5.67 -16.42 -14.09
N LYS A 300 -5.08 -16.61 -15.26
CA LYS A 300 -4.51 -15.55 -16.11
C LYS A 300 -3.58 -14.59 -15.36
N TYR A 301 -2.85 -15.13 -14.40
CA TYR A 301 -2.05 -14.36 -13.46
C TYR A 301 -0.98 -13.54 -14.17
N PHE A 302 -0.15 -14.20 -14.99
CA PHE A 302 1.02 -13.58 -15.58
C PHE A 302 0.64 -12.43 -16.53
N GLU A 303 -0.36 -12.63 -17.36
CA GLU A 303 -0.90 -11.60 -18.27
C GLU A 303 -1.37 -10.36 -17.48
N ILE A 304 -2.22 -10.57 -16.46
CA ILE A 304 -2.82 -9.48 -15.70
C ILE A 304 -1.77 -8.74 -14.86
N ILE A 305 -0.93 -9.47 -14.14
CA ILE A 305 0.05 -8.86 -13.24
C ILE A 305 1.11 -8.11 -14.04
N SER A 306 1.64 -8.69 -15.11
CA SER A 306 2.63 -8.04 -15.98
C SER A 306 2.07 -6.77 -16.63
N ARG A 307 0.81 -6.81 -17.12
CA ARG A 307 0.11 -5.64 -17.65
C ARG A 307 0.01 -4.53 -16.60
N ASN A 308 -0.46 -4.86 -15.40
CA ASN A 308 -0.69 -3.88 -14.34
C ASN A 308 0.62 -3.26 -13.84
N HIS A 309 1.68 -4.05 -13.65
CA HIS A 309 3.02 -3.53 -13.32
C HIS A 309 3.52 -2.54 -14.39
N LYS A 310 3.40 -2.90 -15.66
CA LYS A 310 3.81 -2.03 -16.78
C LYS A 310 3.03 -0.71 -16.85
N ILE A 311 1.76 -0.73 -16.45
CA ILE A 311 0.94 0.47 -16.37
C ILE A 311 1.44 1.35 -15.21
N VAL A 312 1.48 0.84 -13.97
CA VAL A 312 1.83 1.67 -12.80
C VAL A 312 3.28 2.14 -12.83
N TYR A 313 4.18 1.45 -13.50
CA TYR A 313 5.55 1.88 -13.74
C TYR A 313 5.65 3.27 -14.40
N LYS A 314 4.62 3.69 -15.14
CA LYS A 314 4.55 5.00 -15.80
C LYS A 314 4.03 6.11 -14.89
N TYR A 315 3.36 5.75 -13.78
CA TYR A 315 2.60 6.68 -12.98
C TYR A 315 3.22 7.00 -11.61
N GLY A 316 4.24 6.28 -11.17
CA GLY A 316 4.83 6.54 -9.87
C GLY A 316 6.10 5.75 -9.60
N ASP A 317 6.76 6.07 -8.49
CA ASP A 317 7.89 5.29 -8.02
C ASP A 317 7.42 3.87 -7.65
N MET A 318 8.31 2.89 -7.79
CA MET A 318 7.92 1.50 -7.58
C MET A 318 9.04 0.66 -6.98
N ILE A 319 8.68 -0.17 -6.00
CA ILE A 319 9.51 -1.27 -5.48
C ILE A 319 8.74 -2.57 -5.73
N ILE A 320 9.21 -3.41 -6.66
CA ILE A 320 8.56 -4.69 -6.94
C ILE A 320 8.99 -5.72 -5.89
N ARG A 321 8.03 -6.46 -5.35
CA ARG A 321 8.25 -7.57 -4.42
C ARG A 321 8.17 -8.91 -5.14
N HIS A 322 9.24 -9.70 -5.06
CA HIS A 322 9.24 -11.09 -5.50
C HIS A 322 9.63 -12.02 -4.36
N LEU A 323 8.71 -12.87 -3.92
CA LEU A 323 8.97 -13.87 -2.88
C LEU A 323 9.57 -15.12 -3.52
N VAL A 324 10.79 -15.46 -3.15
CA VAL A 324 11.46 -16.68 -3.62
C VAL A 324 10.83 -17.89 -2.97
N LEU A 325 10.16 -18.72 -3.76
CA LEU A 325 9.60 -19.99 -3.31
C LEU A 325 10.60 -21.13 -3.59
N PRO A 326 10.85 -22.01 -2.63
CA PRO A 326 11.74 -23.16 -2.85
C PRO A 326 11.19 -24.08 -3.94
N GLY A 327 12.07 -24.60 -4.79
CA GLY A 327 11.67 -25.42 -5.94
C GLY A 327 11.06 -24.65 -7.12
N HIS A 328 10.93 -23.32 -7.02
CA HIS A 328 10.29 -22.47 -8.04
C HIS A 328 11.24 -21.44 -8.68
N VAL A 329 12.56 -21.62 -8.52
CA VAL A 329 13.54 -20.68 -9.08
C VAL A 329 13.42 -20.61 -10.60
N GLU A 330 13.41 -21.77 -11.28
CA GLU A 330 13.35 -21.82 -12.74
C GLU A 330 12.00 -21.40 -13.31
N CYS A 331 10.90 -21.87 -12.73
CA CYS A 331 9.56 -21.66 -13.31
C CYS A 331 8.90 -20.35 -12.88
N CYS A 332 9.35 -19.72 -11.78
CA CYS A 332 8.78 -18.47 -11.29
C CYS A 332 9.80 -17.36 -11.15
N THR A 333 10.87 -17.53 -10.36
CA THR A 333 11.79 -16.44 -10.04
C THR A 333 12.51 -15.89 -11.27
N LYS A 334 13.18 -16.75 -12.03
CA LYS A 334 13.90 -16.32 -13.24
C LYS A 334 13.02 -15.66 -14.29
N PRO A 335 11.84 -16.19 -14.65
CA PRO A 335 10.92 -15.52 -15.55
C PRO A 335 10.47 -14.14 -15.05
N VAL A 336 10.15 -14.00 -13.75
CA VAL A 336 9.77 -12.71 -13.17
C VAL A 336 10.91 -11.72 -13.23
N LEU A 337 12.13 -12.10 -12.81
CA LEU A 337 13.29 -11.20 -12.82
C LEU A 337 13.65 -10.77 -14.27
N ARG A 338 13.59 -11.68 -15.23
CA ARG A 338 13.79 -11.34 -16.65
C ARG A 338 12.75 -10.32 -17.10
N TRP A 339 11.48 -10.57 -16.80
CA TRP A 339 10.41 -9.65 -17.19
C TRP A 339 10.61 -8.26 -16.56
N ILE A 340 11.03 -8.19 -15.26
CA ILE A 340 11.31 -6.91 -14.57
C ILE A 340 12.44 -6.16 -15.29
N SER A 341 13.55 -6.83 -15.61
CA SER A 341 14.70 -6.20 -16.27
C SER A 341 14.33 -5.63 -17.65
N GLU A 342 13.45 -6.30 -18.38
CA GLU A 342 13.03 -5.89 -19.71
C GLU A 342 11.96 -4.79 -19.72
N ASN A 343 11.03 -4.81 -18.75
CA ASN A 343 9.83 -3.95 -18.79
C ASN A 343 9.83 -2.84 -17.73
N CYS A 344 10.56 -3.01 -16.62
CA CYS A 344 10.61 -2.06 -15.50
C CYS A 344 12.04 -1.81 -14.98
N PRO A 345 13.04 -1.50 -15.85
CA PRO A 345 14.46 -1.51 -15.49
C PRO A 345 14.88 -0.47 -14.44
N ARG A 346 14.07 0.58 -14.22
CA ARG A 346 14.35 1.61 -13.23
C ARG A 346 13.72 1.35 -11.86
N THR A 347 13.00 0.23 -11.67
CA THR A 347 12.45 -0.10 -10.35
C THR A 347 13.53 -0.62 -9.40
N LEU A 348 13.28 -0.45 -8.10
CA LEU A 348 13.92 -1.29 -7.11
C LEU A 348 13.17 -2.63 -7.05
N THR A 349 13.87 -3.70 -6.79
CA THR A 349 13.26 -5.04 -6.68
C THR A 349 13.66 -5.68 -5.37
N ASN A 350 12.69 -5.89 -4.49
CA ASN A 350 12.90 -6.68 -3.29
C ASN A 350 12.78 -8.17 -3.64
N ILE A 351 13.93 -8.87 -3.64
CA ILE A 351 14.01 -10.32 -3.75
C ILE A 351 13.90 -10.88 -2.34
N MET A 352 12.69 -11.29 -1.97
CA MET A 352 12.35 -11.68 -0.60
C MET A 352 12.76 -13.13 -0.35
N ASP A 353 13.73 -13.35 0.52
CA ASP A 353 14.27 -14.66 0.90
C ASP A 353 13.62 -15.26 2.16
N GLN A 354 12.82 -14.45 2.86
CA GLN A 354 12.20 -14.81 4.15
C GLN A 354 11.01 -15.74 4.05
N TYR A 355 10.79 -16.42 2.91
CA TYR A 355 9.74 -17.42 2.78
C TYR A 355 9.85 -18.48 3.88
N ARG A 356 8.72 -18.81 4.47
CA ARG A 356 8.55 -19.94 5.38
C ARG A 356 7.20 -20.62 5.12
N PRO A 357 7.10 -21.94 5.34
CA PRO A 357 5.82 -22.65 5.30
C PRO A 357 4.85 -22.07 6.34
N GLU A 358 3.70 -21.62 5.86
CA GLU A 358 2.63 -21.03 6.68
C GLU A 358 1.27 -21.51 6.13
N HIS A 359 0.18 -21.26 6.86
CA HIS A 359 -1.20 -21.53 6.46
C HIS A 359 -1.38 -22.99 6.03
N LEU A 360 -1.92 -23.24 4.82
CA LEU A 360 -2.20 -24.58 4.31
C LEU A 360 -0.94 -25.39 4.03
N VAL A 361 0.18 -24.75 3.73
CA VAL A 361 1.47 -25.45 3.54
C VAL A 361 1.95 -26.07 4.85
N ALA A 362 1.81 -25.35 5.97
CA ALA A 362 2.18 -25.88 7.29
C ALA A 362 1.25 -27.00 7.74
N LEU A 363 -0.04 -26.94 7.36
CA LEU A 363 -1.04 -27.94 7.73
C LEU A 363 -0.99 -29.21 6.85
N TYR A 364 -0.60 -29.06 5.58
CA TYR A 364 -0.63 -30.13 4.56
C TYR A 364 0.72 -30.22 3.85
N ALA A 365 1.81 -30.36 4.61
CA ALA A 365 3.19 -30.37 4.11
C ALA A 365 3.43 -31.43 3.02
N GLU A 366 2.83 -32.62 3.12
CA GLU A 366 2.94 -33.67 2.11
C GLU A 366 2.36 -33.24 0.74
N LYS A 367 1.25 -32.52 0.76
CA LYS A 367 0.60 -32.01 -0.47
C LYS A 367 1.40 -30.90 -1.15
N TYR A 368 2.14 -30.13 -0.37
CA TYR A 368 2.92 -28.97 -0.83
C TYR A 368 4.41 -29.17 -0.54
N HIS A 369 4.89 -30.41 -0.66
CA HIS A 369 6.24 -30.82 -0.23
C HIS A 369 7.36 -29.97 -0.82
N GLU A 370 7.22 -29.50 -2.06
CA GLU A 370 8.22 -28.66 -2.74
C GLU A 370 8.39 -27.29 -2.09
N ILE A 371 7.32 -26.76 -1.46
CA ILE A 371 7.35 -25.47 -0.74
C ILE A 371 7.18 -25.64 0.78
N ALA A 372 7.21 -26.87 1.31
CA ALA A 372 7.13 -27.14 2.75
C ALA A 372 8.48 -26.96 3.49
N ARG A 373 9.38 -26.18 2.92
CA ARG A 373 10.71 -25.83 3.44
C ARG A 373 11.04 -24.36 3.12
N ARG A 374 12.07 -23.83 3.71
CA ARG A 374 12.64 -22.54 3.28
C ARG A 374 13.46 -22.72 2.00
N PRO A 375 13.68 -21.64 1.21
CA PRO A 375 14.67 -21.65 0.14
C PRO A 375 16.04 -22.07 0.68
N SER A 376 16.78 -22.88 -0.07
CA SER A 376 18.14 -23.26 0.29
C SER A 376 19.12 -22.13 -0.05
N ALA A 377 20.31 -22.15 0.57
CA ALA A 377 21.37 -21.19 0.25
C ALA A 377 21.73 -21.24 -1.24
N SER A 378 21.81 -22.43 -1.84
CA SER A 378 22.10 -22.57 -3.28
C SER A 378 21.01 -21.98 -4.18
N GLU A 379 19.72 -22.12 -3.82
CA GLU A 379 18.63 -21.48 -4.55
C GLU A 379 18.75 -19.95 -4.47
N LEU A 380 19.08 -19.40 -3.30
CA LEU A 380 19.24 -17.95 -3.11
C LEU A 380 20.47 -17.40 -3.84
N GLU A 381 21.61 -18.10 -3.77
CA GLU A 381 22.81 -17.72 -4.52
C GLU A 381 22.56 -17.69 -6.02
N GLU A 382 21.84 -18.69 -6.54
CA GLU A 382 21.45 -18.74 -7.95
C GLU A 382 20.55 -17.55 -8.32
N VAL A 383 19.54 -17.23 -7.50
CA VAL A 383 18.62 -16.11 -7.71
C VAL A 383 19.37 -14.77 -7.71
N TYR A 384 20.21 -14.52 -6.70
CA TYR A 384 20.98 -13.28 -6.61
C TYR A 384 21.98 -13.14 -7.76
N GLY A 385 22.70 -14.22 -8.11
CA GLY A 385 23.59 -14.22 -9.26
C GLY A 385 22.86 -13.98 -10.59
N PHE A 386 21.63 -14.45 -10.72
CA PHE A 386 20.79 -14.19 -11.89
C PHE A 386 20.31 -12.74 -11.93
N ALA A 387 19.90 -12.17 -10.80
CA ALA A 387 19.50 -10.77 -10.68
C ALA A 387 20.66 -9.83 -11.03
N ASP A 388 21.88 -10.13 -10.58
CA ASP A 388 23.09 -9.37 -10.90
C ASP A 388 23.40 -9.39 -12.41
N LYS A 389 23.30 -10.55 -13.04
CA LYS A 389 23.50 -10.69 -14.49
C LYS A 389 22.49 -9.88 -15.31
N LEU A 390 21.28 -9.69 -14.79
CA LEU A 390 20.23 -8.87 -15.40
C LEU A 390 20.33 -7.37 -15.06
N GLY A 391 21.27 -6.96 -14.21
CA GLY A 391 21.42 -5.57 -13.78
C GLY A 391 20.27 -5.06 -12.90
N ILE A 392 19.57 -5.94 -12.21
CA ILE A 392 18.45 -5.58 -11.32
C ILE A 392 19.00 -4.90 -10.05
N CYS A 393 18.43 -3.75 -9.68
CA CYS A 393 18.77 -3.06 -8.45
C CYS A 393 17.96 -3.64 -7.28
N TRP A 394 18.52 -4.62 -6.57
CA TRP A 394 17.85 -5.35 -5.50
C TRP A 394 18.47 -5.15 -4.11
N ARG A 395 19.80 -5.04 -4.00
CA ARG A 395 20.52 -4.98 -2.71
C ARG A 395 20.03 -3.91 -1.74
N PRO A 396 19.63 -2.71 -2.18
CA PRO A 396 19.20 -1.68 -1.23
C PRO A 396 17.88 -1.99 -0.51
N VAL A 397 17.09 -2.93 -1.02
CA VAL A 397 15.72 -3.18 -0.54
C VAL A 397 15.44 -4.64 -0.17
N SER A 398 16.40 -5.56 -0.42
CA SER A 398 16.31 -6.98 -0.04
C SER A 398 17.07 -7.30 1.22
#